data_e7dcdfce12c6a1d4b54699953dba1ab3
#
_entry.id   e7dcdfce12c6a1d4b54699953dba1ab3
#
_cell.length_a   1.000
_cell.length_b   1.000
_cell.length_c   1.000
_cell.angle_alpha   90.00
_cell.angle_beta   90.00
_cell.angle_gamma   90.00
#
_symmetry.space_group_name_H-M   'P 1'
#
loop_
_entity.id
_entity.type
_entity.pdbx_description
1 polymer ?
#
loop_
_entity_poly.entity_id
_entity_poly.type
_entity_poly.pdbx_seq_one_letter_code
_entity_poly.pdbx_strand_id
1 'polypeptide(L)'
;MTENVSPTIATVCSHTSLQIFDGARKEGFRTLGICLGEPPKFYDAFPGAKPDEFFSVASYQEIIEKAPELIEKNVIIIPHGSFVEYLGASNFARLDIPSFGNKRVLEWESDRMMEREWLTSAGISMPVEYNSPDEIDRPIIVKYHGAKGGRGFFIAKNRAEFEKQIDDTQEYVIQEFVLGSRYYLHFFYSPLRDCGYRVGDGALELHGIDRRVEANIDELYKIGASSGINPSFVVTGNLPLVLRESLLPKVFELGERVVARSIELFGGMTGPFCLETICTDTLEFKVFEVSARIVAGTNLFISGSPYSDLIEPGLSTGKRIAQEIKLAIEMGRLDDVVS
;
A
#
# COMPACT_ATOMS: atom_id res chain seq x y z
N MET A 1 -20.07 14.10 32.03
CA MET A 1 -19.19 14.40 30.88
C MET A 1 -17.99 13.51 31.07
N THR A 2 -17.95 12.33 30.42
CA THR A 2 -16.77 11.50 30.38
C THR A 2 -15.72 12.28 29.58
N GLU A 3 -14.58 12.59 30.22
CA GLU A 3 -13.42 13.14 29.50
C GLU A 3 -13.17 12.27 28.28
N ASN A 4 -13.29 12.87 27.09
CA ASN A 4 -13.00 12.22 25.83
C ASN A 4 -11.48 12.05 25.76
N VAL A 5 -10.97 10.95 26.34
CA VAL A 5 -9.55 10.64 26.32
C VAL A 5 -9.17 10.39 24.86
N SER A 6 -8.28 11.25 24.34
CA SER A 6 -7.75 11.10 22.96
C SER A 6 -7.20 9.68 22.76
N PRO A 7 -7.50 9.03 21.65
CA PRO A 7 -7.00 7.67 21.41
C PRO A 7 -5.46 7.64 21.29
N THR A 8 -4.89 6.47 21.50
CA THR A 8 -3.48 6.18 21.26
C THR A 8 -3.30 5.60 19.85
N ILE A 9 -2.45 6.16 19.03
CA ILE A 9 -2.15 5.63 17.71
C ILE A 9 -1.16 4.48 17.85
N ALA A 10 -1.56 3.30 17.37
CA ALA A 10 -0.75 2.08 17.47
C ALA A 10 -0.44 1.50 16.09
N THR A 11 0.74 0.91 15.94
CA THR A 11 1.08 0.09 14.77
C THR A 11 2.20 -0.89 15.12
N VAL A 12 2.39 -1.90 14.25
CA VAL A 12 3.52 -2.83 14.38
C VAL A 12 4.83 -2.11 14.03
N CYS A 13 5.89 -2.36 14.81
CA CYS A 13 7.22 -1.77 14.66
C CYS A 13 7.96 -2.30 13.43
N SER A 14 7.46 -2.01 12.24
CA SER A 14 8.08 -2.35 10.95
C SER A 14 7.60 -1.42 9.83
N HIS A 15 8.04 -1.63 8.60
CA HIS A 15 7.66 -0.85 7.40
C HIS A 15 7.60 0.68 7.64
N THR A 16 6.39 1.24 7.74
CA THR A 16 6.11 2.68 7.81
C THR A 16 5.95 3.22 9.23
N SER A 17 6.25 2.44 10.24
CA SER A 17 6.01 2.79 11.65
C SER A 17 6.65 4.12 12.07
N LEU A 18 7.88 4.42 11.64
CA LEU A 18 8.52 5.70 11.96
C LEU A 18 7.69 6.90 11.50
N GLN A 19 7.17 6.84 10.27
CA GLN A 19 6.36 7.92 9.71
C GLN A 19 5.00 8.03 10.42
N ILE A 20 4.41 6.90 10.80
CA ILE A 20 3.13 6.89 11.54
C ILE A 20 3.32 7.52 12.92
N PHE A 21 4.35 7.14 13.67
CA PHE A 21 4.62 7.71 15.00
C PHE A 21 5.00 9.17 14.94
N ASP A 22 5.85 9.59 13.99
CA ASP A 22 6.20 10.99 13.77
C ASP A 22 4.96 11.84 13.50
N GLY A 23 4.11 11.39 12.58
CA GLY A 23 2.88 12.09 12.22
C GLY A 23 1.87 12.18 13.36
N ALA A 24 1.65 11.07 14.08
CA ALA A 24 0.75 11.02 15.22
C ALA A 24 1.19 11.97 16.34
N ARG A 25 2.48 11.99 16.67
CA ARG A 25 3.03 12.91 17.68
C ARG A 25 2.92 14.37 17.28
N LYS A 26 3.13 14.70 15.99
CA LYS A 26 2.94 16.07 15.48
C LYS A 26 1.51 16.57 15.62
N GLU A 27 0.53 15.66 15.56
CA GLU A 27 -0.89 15.97 15.77
C GLU A 27 -1.34 15.85 17.24
N GLY A 28 -0.43 15.53 18.17
CA GLY A 28 -0.69 15.52 19.61
C GLY A 28 -1.21 14.20 20.16
N PHE A 29 -1.16 13.10 19.38
CA PHE A 29 -1.55 11.79 19.85
C PHE A 29 -0.40 11.09 20.60
N ARG A 30 -0.76 10.28 21.59
CA ARG A 30 0.14 9.27 22.16
C ARG A 30 0.35 8.15 21.15
N THR A 31 1.49 7.48 21.25
CA THR A 31 1.89 6.45 20.30
C THR A 31 2.30 5.16 21.00
N LEU A 32 1.88 4.01 20.42
CA LEU A 32 2.19 2.68 20.93
C LEU A 32 2.77 1.81 19.80
N GLY A 33 3.99 1.32 20.00
CA GLY A 33 4.66 0.44 19.05
C GLY A 33 4.49 -1.03 19.43
N ILE A 34 3.80 -1.83 18.62
CA ILE A 34 3.68 -3.28 18.80
C ILE A 34 4.95 -3.92 18.21
N CYS A 35 5.75 -4.60 19.02
CA CYS A 35 7.01 -5.21 18.58
C CYS A 35 7.06 -6.72 18.87
N LEU A 36 7.74 -7.46 18.00
CA LEU A 36 8.05 -8.87 18.22
C LEU A 36 9.28 -8.99 19.15
N GLY A 37 9.06 -9.50 20.35
CA GLY A 37 10.11 -9.61 21.37
C GLY A 37 10.56 -8.24 21.89
N GLU A 38 11.86 -8.03 21.99
CA GLU A 38 12.44 -6.80 22.52
C GLU A 38 12.25 -5.60 21.56
N PRO A 39 12.02 -4.40 22.12
CA PRO A 39 11.92 -3.19 21.32
C PRO A 39 13.16 -2.96 20.43
N PRO A 40 13.01 -2.70 19.12
CA PRO A 40 14.13 -2.50 18.24
C PRO A 40 14.93 -1.24 18.60
N LYS A 41 16.23 -1.39 18.86
CA LYS A 41 17.11 -0.30 19.33
C LYS A 41 17.24 0.86 18.36
N PHE A 42 16.98 0.65 17.04
CA PHE A 42 17.10 1.72 16.06
C PHE A 42 16.15 2.90 16.31
N TYR A 43 15.04 2.70 17.04
CA TYR A 43 14.15 3.80 17.44
C TYR A 43 14.85 4.85 18.30
N ASP A 44 15.89 4.49 19.04
CA ASP A 44 16.66 5.43 19.85
C ASP A 44 17.41 6.46 19.01
N ALA A 45 17.69 6.13 17.73
CA ALA A 45 18.29 7.07 16.77
C ALA A 45 17.28 8.10 16.20
N PHE A 46 15.98 7.88 16.39
CA PHE A 46 14.91 8.73 15.85
C PHE A 46 13.92 9.17 16.94
N PRO A 47 14.33 10.04 17.88
CA PRO A 47 13.50 10.41 19.05
C PRO A 47 12.11 10.96 18.70
N GLY A 48 11.99 11.67 17.57
CA GLY A 48 10.72 12.23 17.08
C GLY A 48 9.73 11.16 16.59
N ALA A 49 10.24 9.99 16.18
CA ALA A 49 9.47 8.88 15.65
C ALA A 49 9.52 7.61 16.54
N LYS A 50 10.13 7.70 17.73
CA LYS A 50 10.10 6.63 18.72
C LYS A 50 8.72 6.64 19.39
N PRO A 51 8.00 5.50 19.48
CA PRO A 51 6.72 5.46 20.19
C PRO A 51 6.89 5.78 21.68
N ASP A 52 5.84 6.31 22.29
CA ASP A 52 5.83 6.64 23.73
C ASP A 52 5.85 5.38 24.60
N GLU A 53 5.27 4.29 24.09
CA GLU A 53 5.20 2.99 24.75
C GLU A 53 5.45 1.87 23.72
N PHE A 54 6.13 0.80 24.15
CA PHE A 54 6.23 -0.45 23.39
C PHE A 54 5.36 -1.53 24.02
N PHE A 55 4.67 -2.28 23.17
CA PHE A 55 3.86 -3.43 23.52
C PHE A 55 4.45 -4.68 22.87
N SER A 56 5.09 -5.53 23.67
CA SER A 56 5.79 -6.70 23.19
C SER A 56 4.86 -7.90 23.03
N VAL A 57 4.98 -8.59 21.91
CA VAL A 57 4.30 -9.84 21.58
C VAL A 57 5.32 -10.88 21.11
N ALA A 58 5.07 -12.16 21.32
CA ALA A 58 5.96 -13.24 20.88
C ALA A 58 5.72 -13.58 19.39
N SER A 59 4.52 -13.35 18.87
CA SER A 59 4.14 -13.56 17.48
C SER A 59 3.07 -12.56 17.04
N TYR A 60 2.85 -12.42 15.72
CA TYR A 60 1.75 -11.57 15.22
C TYR A 60 0.37 -12.09 15.67
N GLN A 61 0.19 -13.40 15.79
CA GLN A 61 -1.05 -14.02 16.23
C GLN A 61 -1.39 -13.65 17.68
N GLU A 62 -0.39 -13.42 18.53
CA GLU A 62 -0.60 -12.97 19.92
C GLU A 62 -1.29 -11.59 20.00
N ILE A 63 -1.24 -10.78 18.95
CA ILE A 63 -2.00 -9.52 18.87
C ILE A 63 -3.50 -9.78 19.03
N ILE A 64 -4.00 -10.90 18.48
CA ILE A 64 -5.41 -11.28 18.57
C ILE A 64 -5.76 -11.65 20.01
N GLU A 65 -4.89 -12.43 20.65
CA GLU A 65 -5.09 -12.87 22.06
C GLU A 65 -5.04 -11.69 23.03
N LYS A 66 -4.18 -10.71 22.74
CA LYS A 66 -3.98 -9.48 23.54
C LYS A 66 -4.87 -8.31 23.11
N ALA A 67 -5.83 -8.54 22.23
CA ALA A 67 -6.76 -7.49 21.79
C ALA A 67 -7.45 -6.77 22.99
N PRO A 68 -7.93 -7.45 24.04
CA PRO A 68 -8.52 -6.77 25.20
C PRO A 68 -7.57 -5.76 25.87
N GLU A 69 -6.29 -6.10 26.03
CA GLU A 69 -5.29 -5.20 26.62
C GLU A 69 -5.05 -3.94 25.76
N LEU A 70 -5.06 -4.11 24.44
CA LEU A 70 -4.93 -2.99 23.49
C LEU A 70 -6.19 -2.11 23.48
N ILE A 71 -7.37 -2.69 23.59
CA ILE A 71 -8.64 -1.94 23.74
C ILE A 71 -8.65 -1.11 25.02
N GLU A 72 -8.21 -1.68 26.17
CA GLU A 72 -8.09 -0.96 27.44
C GLU A 72 -7.15 0.26 27.33
N LYS A 73 -6.14 0.20 26.46
CA LYS A 73 -5.22 1.31 26.18
C LYS A 73 -5.80 2.34 25.21
N ASN A 74 -7.06 2.19 24.80
CA ASN A 74 -7.77 3.07 23.86
C ASN A 74 -6.97 3.28 22.57
N VAL A 75 -6.50 2.21 21.94
CA VAL A 75 -5.71 2.30 20.71
C VAL A 75 -6.57 2.35 19.46
N ILE A 76 -6.09 3.06 18.45
CA ILE A 76 -6.49 2.89 17.03
C ILE A 76 -5.29 2.34 16.29
N ILE A 77 -5.44 1.16 15.70
CA ILE A 77 -4.37 0.55 14.87
C ILE A 77 -4.33 1.23 13.51
N ILE A 78 -3.11 1.62 13.09
CA ILE A 78 -2.85 2.01 11.70
C ILE A 78 -2.28 0.79 10.97
N PRO A 79 -3.05 0.18 10.04
CA PRO A 79 -2.60 -0.98 9.30
C PRO A 79 -1.57 -0.62 8.24
N HIS A 80 -0.59 -1.49 8.05
CA HIS A 80 0.38 -1.45 6.96
C HIS A 80 0.70 -2.88 6.47
N GLY A 81 1.64 -3.05 5.55
CA GLY A 81 1.91 -4.33 4.89
C GLY A 81 2.14 -5.52 5.82
N SER A 82 2.68 -5.31 7.04
CA SER A 82 2.88 -6.42 7.99
C SER A 82 1.58 -7.02 8.50
N PHE A 83 0.50 -6.27 8.59
CA PHE A 83 -0.80 -6.81 8.99
C PHE A 83 -1.38 -7.73 7.91
N VAL A 84 -1.16 -7.42 6.63
CA VAL A 84 -1.58 -8.27 5.51
C VAL A 84 -0.70 -9.51 5.41
N GLU A 85 0.62 -9.32 5.44
CA GLU A 85 1.59 -10.38 5.16
C GLU A 85 1.76 -11.38 6.31
N TYR A 86 1.77 -10.92 7.57
CA TYR A 86 2.12 -11.76 8.72
C TYR A 86 0.93 -12.11 9.62
N LEU A 87 0.00 -11.20 9.85
CA LEU A 87 -1.23 -11.50 10.58
C LEU A 87 -2.26 -12.16 9.66
N GLY A 88 -2.31 -11.72 8.41
CA GLY A 88 -3.28 -12.13 7.39
C GLY A 88 -4.54 -11.27 7.41
N ALA A 89 -5.05 -10.93 6.22
CA ALA A 89 -6.21 -10.06 6.06
C ALA A 89 -7.46 -10.59 6.77
N SER A 90 -7.74 -11.90 6.71
CA SER A 90 -8.88 -12.53 7.38
C SER A 90 -8.81 -12.46 8.91
N ASN A 91 -7.61 -12.57 9.49
CA ASN A 91 -7.42 -12.40 10.92
C ASN A 91 -7.56 -10.93 11.32
N PHE A 92 -7.02 -10.02 10.52
CA PHE A 92 -7.15 -8.59 10.75
C PHE A 92 -8.62 -8.13 10.67
N ALA A 93 -9.40 -8.63 9.73
CA ALA A 93 -10.81 -8.32 9.60
C ALA A 93 -11.65 -8.72 10.83
N ARG A 94 -11.24 -9.76 11.55
CA ARG A 94 -11.89 -10.25 12.78
C ARG A 94 -11.36 -9.62 14.07
N LEU A 95 -10.36 -8.77 13.96
CA LEU A 95 -9.76 -8.15 15.14
C LEU A 95 -10.68 -7.08 15.70
N ASP A 96 -11.13 -7.23 16.95
CA ASP A 96 -12.06 -6.28 17.59
C ASP A 96 -11.42 -4.94 17.99
N ILE A 97 -10.13 -4.75 17.73
CA ILE A 97 -9.43 -3.50 18.01
C ILE A 97 -9.82 -2.47 16.95
N PRO A 98 -10.20 -1.23 17.34
CA PRO A 98 -10.41 -0.14 16.38
C PRO A 98 -9.22 0.06 15.45
N SER A 99 -9.46 0.13 14.15
CA SER A 99 -8.42 0.24 13.14
C SER A 99 -8.77 1.31 12.10
N PHE A 100 -7.79 2.12 11.76
CA PHE A 100 -7.97 3.17 10.75
C PHE A 100 -8.25 2.58 9.37
N GLY A 101 -9.27 3.09 8.72
CA GLY A 101 -9.73 2.63 7.42
C GLY A 101 -10.79 1.53 7.52
N ASN A 102 -11.24 1.06 6.37
CA ASN A 102 -12.18 -0.05 6.25
C ASN A 102 -11.41 -1.38 6.23
N LYS A 103 -11.57 -2.22 7.25
CA LYS A 103 -10.90 -3.54 7.34
C LYS A 103 -11.16 -4.45 6.15
N ARG A 104 -12.36 -4.34 5.53
CA ARG A 104 -12.71 -5.15 4.35
C ARG A 104 -11.82 -4.88 3.14
N VAL A 105 -11.24 -3.70 3.04
CA VAL A 105 -10.36 -3.36 1.92
C VAL A 105 -9.12 -4.25 1.84
N LEU A 106 -8.61 -4.73 2.99
CA LEU A 106 -7.44 -5.60 3.03
C LEU A 106 -7.75 -7.03 2.52
N GLU A 107 -9.01 -7.47 2.61
CA GLU A 107 -9.43 -8.74 1.99
C GLU A 107 -9.41 -8.61 0.45
N TRP A 108 -9.91 -7.49 -0.07
CA TRP A 108 -9.87 -7.20 -1.50
C TRP A 108 -8.46 -7.00 -2.04
N GLU A 109 -7.57 -6.37 -1.27
CA GLU A 109 -6.16 -6.23 -1.63
C GLU A 109 -5.41 -7.57 -1.64
N SER A 110 -5.68 -8.45 -0.67
CA SER A 110 -4.90 -9.68 -0.48
C SER A 110 -5.32 -10.84 -1.38
N ASP A 111 -6.54 -10.82 -1.92
CA ASP A 111 -7.05 -11.82 -2.86
C ASP A 111 -6.89 -11.33 -4.29
N ARG A 112 -6.06 -12.00 -5.07
CA ARG A 112 -5.74 -11.60 -6.46
C ARG A 112 -6.97 -11.55 -7.38
N MET A 113 -7.96 -12.40 -7.16
CA MET A 113 -9.17 -12.41 -7.99
C MET A 113 -10.07 -11.22 -7.63
N MET A 114 -10.24 -10.96 -6.33
CA MET A 114 -11.01 -9.80 -5.85
C MET A 114 -10.33 -8.48 -6.26
N GLU A 115 -9.01 -8.37 -6.09
CA GLU A 115 -8.25 -7.21 -6.53
C GLU A 115 -8.42 -6.95 -8.04
N ARG A 116 -8.30 -8.01 -8.85
CA ARG A 116 -8.49 -7.92 -10.29
C ARG A 116 -9.92 -7.54 -10.66
N GLU A 117 -10.92 -8.12 -10.01
CA GLU A 117 -12.32 -7.74 -10.18
C GLU A 117 -12.53 -6.25 -9.87
N TRP A 118 -11.99 -5.78 -8.75
CA TRP A 118 -12.06 -4.37 -8.37
C TRP A 118 -11.48 -3.46 -9.46
N LEU A 119 -10.23 -3.69 -9.85
CA LEU A 119 -9.53 -2.86 -10.82
C LEU A 119 -10.18 -2.93 -12.22
N THR A 120 -10.51 -4.12 -12.71
CA THR A 120 -11.12 -4.27 -14.04
C THR A 120 -12.53 -3.68 -14.10
N SER A 121 -13.35 -3.90 -13.06
CA SER A 121 -14.70 -3.33 -13.01
C SER A 121 -14.71 -1.81 -12.78
N ALA A 122 -13.61 -1.24 -12.25
CA ALA A 122 -13.34 0.20 -12.23
C ALA A 122 -12.92 0.76 -13.62
N GLY A 123 -12.81 -0.08 -14.64
CA GLY A 123 -12.33 0.31 -15.96
C GLY A 123 -10.83 0.66 -16.01
N ILE A 124 -10.05 0.14 -15.05
CA ILE A 124 -8.60 0.32 -14.99
C ILE A 124 -7.92 -0.59 -16.02
N SER A 125 -7.01 -0.03 -16.79
CA SER A 125 -6.18 -0.82 -17.71
C SER A 125 -5.15 -1.61 -16.93
N MET A 126 -5.24 -2.94 -17.05
CA MET A 126 -4.30 -3.89 -16.41
C MET A 126 -3.45 -4.60 -17.48
N PRO A 127 -2.30 -5.18 -17.10
CA PRO A 127 -1.63 -6.13 -17.99
C PRO A 127 -2.57 -7.27 -18.39
N VAL A 128 -2.51 -7.65 -19.67
CA VAL A 128 -3.34 -8.74 -20.22
C VAL A 128 -2.96 -10.05 -19.55
N GLU A 129 -3.95 -10.84 -19.12
CA GLU A 129 -3.76 -12.23 -18.72
C GLU A 129 -4.21 -13.17 -19.85
N TYR A 130 -3.44 -14.23 -20.06
CA TYR A 130 -3.69 -15.23 -21.07
C TYR A 130 -4.21 -16.51 -20.43
N ASN A 131 -5.30 -17.05 -20.96
CA ASN A 131 -5.88 -18.30 -20.47
C ASN A 131 -5.15 -19.53 -21.04
N SER A 132 -4.45 -19.34 -22.16
CA SER A 132 -3.71 -20.41 -22.83
C SER A 132 -2.38 -19.91 -23.38
N PRO A 133 -1.33 -20.75 -23.40
CA PRO A 133 -0.08 -20.43 -24.07
C PRO A 133 -0.24 -20.16 -25.59
N ASP A 134 -1.33 -20.65 -26.19
CA ASP A 134 -1.65 -20.42 -27.62
C ASP A 134 -1.97 -18.96 -27.92
N GLU A 135 -2.38 -18.20 -26.91
CA GLU A 135 -2.75 -16.78 -27.02
C GLU A 135 -1.53 -15.83 -26.92
N ILE A 136 -0.34 -16.35 -26.64
CA ILE A 136 0.88 -15.55 -26.44
C ILE A 136 1.29 -14.85 -27.75
N ASP A 137 1.07 -13.55 -27.84
CA ASP A 137 1.35 -12.71 -29.02
C ASP A 137 2.47 -11.67 -28.79
N ARG A 138 2.96 -11.55 -27.56
CA ARG A 138 3.96 -10.56 -27.10
C ARG A 138 4.79 -11.10 -25.93
N PRO A 139 5.82 -10.36 -25.45
CA PRO A 139 6.55 -10.75 -24.24
C PRO A 139 5.63 -10.91 -23.02
N ILE A 140 5.87 -11.95 -22.26
CA ILE A 140 5.09 -12.33 -21.08
C ILE A 140 5.94 -12.47 -19.83
N ILE A 141 5.31 -12.32 -18.69
CA ILE A 141 5.81 -12.75 -17.39
C ILE A 141 4.92 -13.89 -16.89
N VAL A 142 5.53 -14.99 -16.51
CA VAL A 142 4.85 -16.13 -15.87
C VAL A 142 5.11 -16.06 -14.40
N LYS A 143 4.05 -16.06 -13.59
CA LYS A 143 4.12 -15.98 -12.13
C LYS A 143 3.57 -17.28 -11.54
N TYR A 144 4.38 -18.00 -10.79
CA TYR A 144 3.93 -19.20 -10.08
C TYR A 144 3.09 -18.83 -8.87
N HIS A 145 2.08 -19.65 -8.55
CA HIS A 145 1.26 -19.44 -7.35
C HIS A 145 2.12 -19.55 -6.09
N GLY A 146 1.87 -18.69 -5.12
CA GLY A 146 2.68 -18.57 -3.90
C GLY A 146 3.99 -17.79 -4.08
N ALA A 147 4.31 -17.32 -5.29
CA ALA A 147 5.42 -16.40 -5.53
C ALA A 147 5.21 -15.06 -4.80
N LYS A 148 6.20 -14.66 -4.00
CA LYS A 148 6.17 -13.44 -3.19
C LYS A 148 7.50 -12.70 -3.23
N GLY A 149 7.46 -11.40 -2.88
CA GLY A 149 8.66 -10.60 -2.72
C GLY A 149 9.50 -10.45 -3.99
N GLY A 150 8.86 -10.38 -5.16
CA GLY A 150 9.55 -10.17 -6.43
C GLY A 150 10.34 -11.37 -6.93
N ARG A 151 9.97 -12.59 -6.54
CA ARG A 151 10.58 -13.87 -6.96
C ARG A 151 9.51 -14.85 -7.42
N GLY A 152 9.93 -16.02 -7.95
CA GLY A 152 9.02 -17.09 -8.38
C GLY A 152 8.30 -16.76 -9.69
N PHE A 153 9.01 -16.17 -10.64
CA PHE A 153 8.53 -15.87 -11.98
C PHE A 153 9.66 -16.06 -13.01
N PHE A 154 9.29 -16.09 -14.29
CA PHE A 154 10.22 -15.94 -15.40
C PHE A 154 9.61 -15.06 -16.50
N ILE A 155 10.47 -14.54 -17.38
CA ILE A 155 10.07 -13.73 -18.54
C ILE A 155 10.36 -14.55 -19.79
N ALA A 156 9.39 -14.57 -20.73
CA ALA A 156 9.56 -15.17 -22.05
C ALA A 156 9.13 -14.21 -23.13
N LYS A 157 9.89 -14.14 -24.22
CA LYS A 157 9.60 -13.23 -25.35
C LYS A 157 8.47 -13.72 -26.23
N ASN A 158 8.24 -15.02 -26.24
CA ASN A 158 7.26 -15.71 -27.05
C ASN A 158 6.96 -17.10 -26.50
N ARG A 159 6.00 -17.78 -27.14
CA ARG A 159 5.59 -19.14 -26.77
C ARG A 159 6.75 -20.15 -26.73
N ALA A 160 7.67 -20.12 -27.67
CA ALA A 160 8.78 -21.09 -27.70
C ALA A 160 9.75 -20.93 -26.52
N GLU A 161 9.95 -19.70 -26.03
CA GLU A 161 10.70 -19.45 -24.79
C GLU A 161 9.92 -19.85 -23.56
N PHE A 162 8.60 -19.67 -23.54
CA PHE A 162 7.71 -20.13 -22.49
C PHE A 162 7.79 -21.65 -22.32
N GLU A 163 7.61 -22.42 -23.41
CA GLU A 163 7.63 -23.89 -23.41
C GLU A 163 8.96 -24.47 -22.92
N LYS A 164 10.06 -23.73 -23.02
CA LYS A 164 11.39 -24.17 -22.53
C LYS A 164 11.60 -23.93 -21.04
N GLN A 165 10.86 -23.00 -20.43
CA GLN A 165 11.10 -22.54 -19.07
C GLN A 165 10.01 -22.96 -18.09
N ILE A 166 8.83 -23.33 -18.60
CA ILE A 166 7.68 -23.64 -17.75
C ILE A 166 7.94 -24.90 -16.92
N ASP A 167 7.55 -24.84 -15.65
CA ASP A 167 7.43 -25.98 -14.76
C ASP A 167 5.94 -26.29 -14.59
N ASP A 168 5.44 -27.23 -15.38
CA ASP A 168 4.03 -27.65 -15.39
C ASP A 168 3.58 -28.34 -14.09
N THR A 169 4.49 -28.60 -13.16
CA THR A 169 4.15 -29.16 -11.84
C THR A 169 3.61 -28.10 -10.87
N GLN A 170 3.73 -26.83 -11.20
CA GLN A 170 3.29 -25.70 -10.39
C GLN A 170 2.14 -24.97 -11.10
N GLU A 171 1.18 -24.50 -10.33
CA GLU A 171 0.16 -23.59 -10.84
C GLU A 171 0.77 -22.21 -11.15
N TYR A 172 0.35 -21.61 -12.26
CA TYR A 172 0.91 -20.34 -12.74
C TYR A 172 -0.13 -19.47 -13.43
N VAL A 173 0.21 -18.18 -13.55
CA VAL A 173 -0.53 -17.19 -14.36
C VAL A 173 0.40 -16.67 -15.46
N ILE A 174 -0.10 -16.63 -16.69
CA ILE A 174 0.58 -15.99 -17.83
C ILE A 174 0.06 -14.56 -17.96
N GLN A 175 0.94 -13.58 -17.89
CA GLN A 175 0.57 -12.16 -17.97
C GLN A 175 1.45 -11.42 -18.97
N GLU A 176 0.92 -10.42 -19.64
CA GLU A 176 1.68 -9.49 -20.47
C GLU A 176 2.87 -8.91 -19.68
N PHE A 177 4.06 -8.96 -20.26
CA PHE A 177 5.22 -8.24 -19.73
C PHE A 177 5.22 -6.82 -20.29
N VAL A 178 4.64 -5.90 -19.53
CA VAL A 178 4.53 -4.50 -19.95
C VAL A 178 5.90 -3.81 -19.89
N LEU A 179 6.30 -3.20 -21.01
CA LEU A 179 7.50 -2.38 -21.08
C LEU A 179 7.15 -0.93 -20.76
N GLY A 180 7.85 -0.33 -19.81
CA GLY A 180 7.63 1.05 -19.41
C GLY A 180 8.31 1.41 -18.11
N SER A 181 8.07 2.63 -17.66
CA SER A 181 8.55 3.14 -16.37
C SER A 181 7.57 2.77 -15.26
N ARG A 182 8.09 2.19 -14.18
CA ARG A 182 7.29 1.88 -12.99
C ARG A 182 7.13 3.10 -12.13
N TYR A 183 5.89 3.45 -11.82
CA TYR A 183 5.52 4.52 -10.92
C TYR A 183 4.55 4.00 -9.87
N TYR A 184 4.80 4.37 -8.62
CA TYR A 184 3.99 4.04 -7.46
C TYR A 184 3.30 5.32 -7.01
N LEU A 185 1.97 5.38 -7.25
CA LEU A 185 1.16 6.58 -7.08
C LEU A 185 0.51 6.53 -5.70
N HIS A 186 0.94 7.39 -4.78
CA HIS A 186 0.46 7.42 -3.41
C HIS A 186 -0.66 8.44 -3.26
N PHE A 187 -1.85 7.94 -2.98
CA PHE A 187 -3.05 8.73 -2.76
C PHE A 187 -3.49 8.69 -1.30
N PHE A 188 -4.38 9.60 -0.96
CA PHE A 188 -5.18 9.57 0.25
C PHE A 188 -6.62 9.91 -0.10
N TYR A 189 -7.58 9.09 0.36
CA TYR A 189 -8.99 9.40 0.26
C TYR A 189 -9.58 9.73 1.62
N SER A 190 -10.20 10.91 1.72
CA SER A 190 -10.90 11.37 2.91
C SER A 190 -12.41 11.38 2.67
N PRO A 191 -13.20 10.57 3.37
CA PRO A 191 -14.65 10.66 3.31
C PRO A 191 -15.21 11.85 4.08
N LEU A 192 -14.36 12.59 4.82
CA LEU A 192 -14.75 13.70 5.68
C LEU A 192 -14.60 15.08 5.02
N ARG A 193 -13.69 15.19 4.04
CA ARG A 193 -13.43 16.46 3.34
C ARG A 193 -14.41 16.68 2.20
N ASP A 194 -14.98 17.87 2.14
CA ASP A 194 -15.93 18.32 1.13
C ASP A 194 -15.33 19.28 0.09
N CYS A 195 -14.01 19.44 0.08
CA CYS A 195 -13.27 20.32 -0.82
C CYS A 195 -12.10 19.57 -1.50
N GLY A 196 -11.50 20.17 -2.55
CA GLY A 196 -10.42 19.60 -3.33
C GLY A 196 -10.92 18.74 -4.49
N TYR A 197 -10.19 17.69 -4.87
CA TYR A 197 -10.57 16.78 -5.96
C TYR A 197 -11.64 15.80 -5.45
N ARG A 198 -12.89 16.05 -5.82
CA ARG A 198 -14.07 15.33 -5.29
C ARG A 198 -14.24 13.96 -5.92
N VAL A 199 -14.48 12.95 -5.06
CA VAL A 199 -14.90 11.60 -5.46
C VAL A 199 -15.99 11.12 -4.50
N GLY A 200 -17.20 10.90 -5.00
CA GLY A 200 -18.35 10.66 -4.15
C GLY A 200 -18.57 11.82 -3.17
N ASP A 201 -18.77 11.50 -1.89
CA ASP A 201 -18.95 12.49 -0.83
C ASP A 201 -17.63 13.00 -0.23
N GLY A 202 -16.50 12.41 -0.62
CA GLY A 202 -15.17 12.70 -0.09
C GLY A 202 -14.24 13.41 -1.07
N ALA A 203 -12.95 13.46 -0.73
CA ALA A 203 -11.90 14.09 -1.52
C ALA A 203 -10.69 13.16 -1.67
N LEU A 204 -10.11 13.17 -2.87
CA LEU A 204 -8.90 12.45 -3.24
C LEU A 204 -7.71 13.41 -3.25
N GLU A 205 -6.63 13.01 -2.59
CA GLU A 205 -5.37 13.75 -2.52
C GLU A 205 -4.25 12.90 -3.13
N LEU A 206 -3.33 13.51 -3.88
CA LEU A 206 -2.09 12.87 -4.34
C LEU A 206 -0.97 13.24 -3.37
N HIS A 207 -0.44 12.27 -2.65
CA HIS A 207 0.55 12.49 -1.59
C HIS A 207 2.00 12.34 -2.03
N GLY A 208 2.25 11.63 -3.11
CA GLY A 208 3.60 11.44 -3.61
C GLY A 208 3.67 10.41 -4.71
N ILE A 209 4.83 10.35 -5.34
CA ILE A 209 5.13 9.34 -6.35
C ILE A 209 6.54 8.85 -6.09
N ASP A 210 6.76 7.54 -6.14
CA ASP A 210 8.08 6.95 -6.06
C ASP A 210 8.34 5.95 -7.18
N ARG A 211 9.62 5.63 -7.35
CA ARG A 211 10.13 4.46 -8.06
C ARG A 211 10.88 3.58 -7.08
N ARG A 212 10.65 2.29 -7.14
CA ARG A 212 11.37 1.33 -6.29
C ARG A 212 12.71 0.95 -6.91
N VAL A 213 13.71 0.79 -6.05
CA VAL A 213 15.00 0.21 -6.41
C VAL A 213 14.92 -1.29 -6.16
N GLU A 214 15.11 -2.08 -7.21
CA GLU A 214 14.92 -3.52 -7.20
C GLU A 214 16.26 -4.25 -7.32
N ALA A 215 16.47 -5.25 -6.44
CA ALA A 215 17.79 -5.78 -6.11
C ALA A 215 18.63 -6.26 -7.29
N ASN A 216 18.11 -7.00 -8.24
CA ASN A 216 18.96 -7.44 -9.34
C ASN A 216 18.46 -7.08 -10.74
N ILE A 217 17.18 -6.74 -10.92
CA ILE A 217 16.67 -6.40 -12.25
C ILE A 217 17.34 -5.13 -12.79
N ASP A 218 17.60 -4.15 -11.93
CA ASP A 218 18.28 -2.92 -12.30
C ASP A 218 19.74 -3.17 -12.72
N GLU A 219 20.41 -4.18 -12.15
CA GLU A 219 21.77 -4.57 -12.50
C GLU A 219 21.82 -5.47 -13.75
N LEU A 220 20.85 -6.38 -13.92
CA LEU A 220 20.73 -7.23 -15.10
C LEU A 220 20.62 -6.40 -16.39
N TYR A 221 19.94 -5.27 -16.32
CA TYR A 221 19.86 -4.34 -17.44
C TYR A 221 21.25 -3.84 -17.89
N LYS A 222 22.17 -3.61 -16.95
CA LYS A 222 23.52 -3.11 -17.23
C LYS A 222 24.42 -4.18 -17.88
N ILE A 223 24.27 -5.45 -17.50
CA ILE A 223 25.10 -6.55 -18.00
C ILE A 223 24.51 -7.30 -19.19
N GLY A 224 23.30 -6.92 -19.60
CA GLY A 224 22.57 -7.53 -20.73
C GLY A 224 21.83 -8.81 -20.40
N ALA A 225 20.73 -9.04 -21.09
CA ALA A 225 19.79 -10.15 -20.84
C ALA A 225 20.34 -11.57 -21.06
N SER A 226 21.59 -11.73 -21.54
CA SER A 226 22.22 -13.02 -21.83
C SER A 226 23.07 -13.57 -20.68
N SER A 227 23.01 -12.97 -19.49
CA SER A 227 23.86 -13.33 -18.35
C SER A 227 23.55 -14.71 -17.72
N GLY A 228 22.44 -15.36 -18.07
CA GLY A 228 21.98 -16.59 -17.41
C GLY A 228 21.54 -16.41 -15.96
N ILE A 229 21.44 -15.16 -15.48
CA ILE A 229 20.95 -14.83 -14.14
C ILE A 229 19.44 -14.62 -14.20
N ASN A 230 18.70 -15.25 -13.30
CA ASN A 230 17.26 -15.03 -13.20
C ASN A 230 16.96 -13.65 -12.66
N PRO A 231 16.01 -12.91 -13.27
CA PRO A 231 15.60 -11.60 -12.77
C PRO A 231 14.93 -11.70 -11.40
N SER A 232 15.03 -10.62 -10.61
CA SER A 232 14.35 -10.46 -9.32
C SER A 232 13.91 -9.02 -9.16
N PHE A 233 12.68 -8.83 -8.68
CA PHE A 233 12.09 -7.52 -8.37
C PHE A 233 12.04 -7.26 -6.85
N VAL A 234 12.96 -7.83 -6.09
CA VAL A 234 13.04 -7.60 -4.63
C VAL A 234 13.36 -6.14 -4.38
N VAL A 235 12.43 -5.43 -3.73
CA VAL A 235 12.58 -4.01 -3.40
C VAL A 235 13.57 -3.84 -2.26
N THR A 236 14.59 -3.02 -2.48
CA THR A 236 15.64 -2.67 -1.50
C THR A 236 15.60 -1.21 -1.08
N GLY A 237 14.89 -0.36 -1.81
CA GLY A 237 14.78 1.06 -1.53
C GLY A 237 13.76 1.74 -2.44
N ASN A 238 13.58 3.05 -2.23
CA ASN A 238 12.65 3.86 -3.00
C ASN A 238 13.32 5.17 -3.41
N LEU A 239 12.92 5.73 -4.54
CA LEU A 239 13.37 7.02 -5.06
C LEU A 239 12.17 7.93 -5.29
N PRO A 240 12.12 9.14 -4.68
CA PRO A 240 11.04 10.09 -4.94
C PRO A 240 11.17 10.65 -6.36
N LEU A 241 10.01 10.93 -6.98
CA LEU A 241 9.99 11.55 -8.29
C LEU A 241 8.78 12.47 -8.49
N VAL A 242 8.88 13.33 -9.51
CA VAL A 242 7.79 14.17 -10.02
C VAL A 242 7.49 13.73 -11.45
N LEU A 243 6.21 13.46 -11.73
CA LEU A 243 5.74 13.19 -13.09
C LEU A 243 5.63 14.49 -13.91
N ARG A 244 5.62 14.36 -15.23
CA ARG A 244 5.18 15.43 -16.11
C ARG A 244 3.77 15.85 -15.76
N GLU A 245 3.51 17.14 -15.56
CA GLU A 245 2.18 17.65 -15.21
C GLU A 245 1.09 17.19 -16.18
N SER A 246 1.41 17.02 -17.48
CA SER A 246 0.48 16.53 -18.49
C SER A 246 -0.06 15.10 -18.23
N LEU A 247 0.56 14.34 -17.33
CA LEU A 247 0.11 13.02 -16.90
C LEU A 247 -0.79 13.05 -15.66
N LEU A 248 -0.80 14.16 -14.90
CA LEU A 248 -1.58 14.26 -13.66
C LEU A 248 -3.07 14.04 -13.87
N PRO A 249 -3.72 14.52 -14.94
CA PRO A 249 -5.13 14.20 -15.18
C PRO A 249 -5.41 12.71 -15.25
N LYS A 250 -4.57 11.93 -15.94
CA LYS A 250 -4.68 10.46 -16.00
C LYS A 250 -4.44 9.82 -14.63
N VAL A 251 -3.47 10.34 -13.86
CA VAL A 251 -3.17 9.85 -12.50
C VAL A 251 -4.37 10.03 -11.59
N PHE A 252 -4.98 11.22 -11.57
CA PHE A 252 -6.18 11.46 -10.75
C PHE A 252 -7.37 10.62 -11.20
N GLU A 253 -7.57 10.45 -12.51
CA GLU A 253 -8.62 9.59 -13.05
C GLU A 253 -8.48 8.13 -12.60
N LEU A 254 -7.26 7.59 -12.51
CA LEU A 254 -7.02 6.25 -11.97
C LEU A 254 -7.44 6.16 -10.50
N GLY A 255 -7.02 7.11 -9.66
CA GLY A 255 -7.38 7.16 -8.25
C GLY A 255 -8.88 7.31 -8.04
N GLU A 256 -9.53 8.20 -8.80
CA GLU A 256 -10.98 8.43 -8.76
C GLU A 256 -11.76 7.15 -9.06
N ARG A 257 -11.45 6.46 -10.15
CA ARG A 257 -12.13 5.22 -10.57
C ARG A 257 -11.99 4.12 -9.52
N VAL A 258 -10.80 3.95 -8.95
CA VAL A 258 -10.54 2.95 -7.91
C VAL A 258 -11.34 3.25 -6.65
N VAL A 259 -11.36 4.51 -6.20
CA VAL A 259 -12.16 4.92 -5.04
C VAL A 259 -13.64 4.77 -5.30
N ALA A 260 -14.16 5.31 -6.40
CA ALA A 260 -15.58 5.23 -6.74
C ALA A 260 -16.07 3.78 -6.78
N ARG A 261 -15.29 2.89 -7.40
CA ARG A 261 -15.65 1.47 -7.46
C ARG A 261 -15.59 0.78 -6.11
N SER A 262 -14.66 1.17 -5.21
CA SER A 262 -14.58 0.64 -3.86
C SER A 262 -15.86 0.89 -3.05
N ILE A 263 -16.48 2.06 -3.25
CA ILE A 263 -17.73 2.43 -2.59
C ILE A 263 -18.85 1.45 -2.96
N GLU A 264 -18.94 1.09 -4.24
CA GLU A 264 -19.96 0.17 -4.75
C GLU A 264 -19.74 -1.28 -4.31
N LEU A 265 -18.46 -1.74 -4.29
CA LEU A 265 -18.14 -3.14 -4.05
C LEU A 265 -18.15 -3.52 -2.55
N PHE A 266 -17.59 -2.66 -1.70
CA PHE A 266 -17.39 -3.03 -0.29
C PHE A 266 -17.60 -1.87 0.72
N GLY A 267 -18.29 -0.81 0.29
CA GLY A 267 -18.65 0.31 1.16
C GLY A 267 -17.58 1.41 1.25
N GLY A 268 -16.60 1.38 0.36
CA GLY A 268 -15.56 2.41 0.26
C GLY A 268 -14.27 2.07 0.98
N MET A 269 -13.26 2.81 0.62
CA MET A 269 -11.96 2.83 1.28
C MET A 269 -11.76 4.18 1.96
N THR A 270 -10.88 4.24 2.95
CA THR A 270 -10.55 5.45 3.70
C THR A 270 -9.05 5.49 3.96
N GLY A 271 -8.45 6.65 3.77
CA GLY A 271 -7.03 6.84 4.05
C GLY A 271 -6.11 6.59 2.87
N PRO A 272 -4.85 6.23 3.14
CA PRO A 272 -3.83 6.09 2.11
C PRO A 272 -4.00 4.81 1.31
N PHE A 273 -3.71 4.91 0.00
CA PHE A 273 -3.54 3.78 -0.89
C PHE A 273 -2.49 4.07 -1.95
N CYS A 274 -1.97 3.03 -2.58
CA CYS A 274 -0.99 3.13 -3.64
C CYS A 274 -1.44 2.34 -4.85
N LEU A 275 -1.37 2.94 -6.04
CA LEU A 275 -1.50 2.24 -7.30
C LEU A 275 -0.12 1.94 -7.86
N GLU A 276 0.18 0.67 -8.04
CA GLU A 276 1.43 0.20 -8.63
C GLU A 276 1.26 0.12 -10.15
N THR A 277 1.99 0.97 -10.86
CA THR A 277 1.73 1.22 -12.29
C THR A 277 2.96 1.07 -13.16
N ILE A 278 2.74 0.81 -14.44
CA ILE A 278 3.72 0.92 -15.50
C ILE A 278 3.20 1.93 -16.52
N CYS A 279 3.97 3.01 -16.74
CA CYS A 279 3.69 3.98 -17.79
C CYS A 279 4.48 3.60 -19.05
N THR A 280 3.78 3.30 -20.14
CA THR A 280 4.36 2.92 -21.43
C THR A 280 4.99 4.13 -22.15
N ASP A 281 5.69 3.89 -23.24
CA ASP A 281 6.23 4.92 -24.13
C ASP A 281 5.15 5.72 -24.86
N THR A 282 3.92 5.18 -24.96
CA THR A 282 2.72 5.89 -25.43
C THR A 282 2.04 6.72 -24.35
N LEU A 283 2.64 6.81 -23.14
CA LEU A 283 2.13 7.54 -21.98
C LEU A 283 0.78 7.01 -21.47
N GLU A 284 0.55 5.71 -21.62
CA GLU A 284 -0.58 5.00 -21.01
C GLU A 284 -0.14 4.28 -19.75
N PHE A 285 -1.01 4.31 -18.73
CA PHE A 285 -0.78 3.59 -17.49
C PHE A 285 -1.47 2.23 -17.51
N LYS A 286 -0.73 1.21 -17.08
CA LYS A 286 -1.29 -0.08 -16.68
C LYS A 286 -1.06 -0.28 -15.19
N VAL A 287 -2.13 -0.49 -14.46
CA VAL A 287 -2.08 -0.80 -13.02
C VAL A 287 -1.96 -2.30 -12.87
N PHE A 288 -1.00 -2.77 -12.09
CA PHE A 288 -0.81 -4.19 -11.87
C PHE A 288 -1.06 -4.64 -10.43
N GLU A 289 -1.20 -3.68 -9.50
CA GLU A 289 -1.49 -3.94 -8.08
C GLU A 289 -2.05 -2.68 -7.41
N VAL A 290 -2.94 -2.86 -6.43
CA VAL A 290 -3.36 -1.82 -5.49
C VAL A 290 -2.98 -2.22 -4.08
N SER A 291 -2.33 -1.30 -3.35
CA SER A 291 -2.08 -1.44 -1.91
C SER A 291 -2.99 -0.46 -1.17
N ALA A 292 -4.05 -0.95 -0.57
CA ALA A 292 -5.12 -0.11 0.02
C ALA A 292 -4.87 0.27 1.49
N ARG A 293 -3.65 0.61 1.79
CA ARG A 293 -3.14 1.02 3.12
C ARG A 293 -1.87 1.85 2.95
N ILE A 294 -1.27 2.34 4.03
CA ILE A 294 0.03 3.02 3.97
C ILE A 294 1.14 2.04 3.53
N VAL A 295 2.01 2.46 2.62
CA VAL A 295 3.08 1.66 2.03
C VAL A 295 4.48 2.26 2.29
N ALA A 296 5.50 1.43 2.19
CA ALA A 296 6.88 1.83 2.47
C ALA A 296 7.41 2.98 1.57
N GLY A 297 6.90 3.12 0.35
CA GLY A 297 7.24 4.21 -0.56
C GLY A 297 6.96 5.60 0.02
N THR A 298 5.99 5.73 0.93
CA THR A 298 5.68 7.01 1.60
C THR A 298 6.75 7.44 2.60
N ASN A 299 7.66 6.56 3.04
CA ASN A 299 8.73 6.88 4.00
C ASN A 299 9.71 7.93 3.48
N LEU A 300 9.80 8.11 2.17
CA LEU A 300 10.60 9.17 1.54
C LEU A 300 10.06 10.57 1.87
N PHE A 301 8.77 10.65 2.21
CA PHE A 301 8.02 11.89 2.32
C PHE A 301 7.66 12.23 3.77
N ILE A 302 8.54 11.90 4.71
CA ILE A 302 8.31 12.13 6.15
C ILE A 302 8.18 13.62 6.52
N SER A 303 8.68 14.51 5.67
CA SER A 303 8.54 15.97 5.79
C SER A 303 7.78 16.59 4.61
N GLY A 304 6.94 15.82 3.94
CA GLY A 304 6.20 16.22 2.75
C GLY A 304 6.85 15.81 1.44
N SER A 305 6.09 15.90 0.37
CA SER A 305 6.48 15.65 -1.01
C SER A 305 6.17 16.87 -1.87
N PRO A 306 6.70 16.96 -3.12
CA PRO A 306 6.29 18.02 -4.04
C PRO A 306 4.78 18.13 -4.26
N TYR A 307 4.02 17.06 -4.06
CA TYR A 307 2.56 17.04 -4.21
C TYR A 307 1.85 17.32 -2.89
N SER A 308 2.20 16.63 -1.80
CA SER A 308 1.57 16.85 -0.50
C SER A 308 1.85 18.23 0.08
N ASP A 309 3.01 18.82 -0.24
CA ASP A 309 3.35 20.20 0.15
C ASP A 309 2.45 21.26 -0.52
N LEU A 310 1.82 20.92 -1.65
CA LEU A 310 0.79 21.78 -2.27
C LEU A 310 -0.56 21.72 -1.55
N ILE A 311 -0.78 20.69 -0.73
CA ILE A 311 -1.97 20.56 0.14
C ILE A 311 -1.67 21.26 1.47
N GLU A 312 -0.59 20.90 2.12
CA GLU A 312 -0.10 21.47 3.38
C GLU A 312 1.43 21.26 3.47
N PRO A 313 2.22 22.32 3.67
CA PRO A 313 3.67 22.21 3.83
C PRO A 313 4.07 21.22 4.94
N GLY A 314 4.95 20.31 4.64
CA GLY A 314 5.42 19.28 5.58
C GLY A 314 4.42 18.16 5.86
N LEU A 315 3.43 17.97 5.00
CA LEU A 315 2.42 16.93 5.15
C LEU A 315 2.97 15.54 4.75
N SER A 316 3.25 14.70 5.74
CA SER A 316 3.50 13.26 5.51
C SER A 316 2.20 12.47 5.50
N THR A 317 2.20 11.28 4.90
CA THR A 317 1.04 10.38 4.95
C THR A 317 0.70 9.96 6.38
N GLY A 318 1.71 9.73 7.24
CA GLY A 318 1.48 9.45 8.66
C GLY A 318 0.82 10.61 9.41
N LYS A 319 1.26 11.86 9.13
CA LYS A 319 0.61 13.07 9.67
C LYS A 319 -0.83 13.20 9.16
N ARG A 320 -1.05 12.95 7.87
CA ARG A 320 -2.38 13.05 7.27
C ARG A 320 -3.38 12.04 7.85
N ILE A 321 -2.92 10.81 8.17
CA ILE A 321 -3.74 9.82 8.88
C ILE A 321 -4.14 10.36 10.25
N ALA A 322 -3.19 10.89 11.01
CA ALA A 322 -3.48 11.47 12.33
C ALA A 322 -4.44 12.66 12.26
N GLN A 323 -4.29 13.52 11.26
CA GLN A 323 -5.22 14.62 10.99
C GLN A 323 -6.63 14.14 10.66
N GLU A 324 -6.75 13.05 9.88
CA GLU A 324 -8.06 12.48 9.55
C GLU A 324 -8.77 11.95 10.80
N ILE A 325 -8.05 11.23 11.65
CA ILE A 325 -8.60 10.76 12.93
C ILE A 325 -9.02 11.93 13.82
N LYS A 326 -8.18 12.96 13.91
CA LYS A 326 -8.48 14.17 14.69
C LYS A 326 -9.72 14.89 14.19
N LEU A 327 -9.82 15.10 12.88
CA LEU A 327 -10.97 15.69 12.23
C LEU A 327 -12.25 14.87 12.49
N ALA A 328 -12.15 13.56 12.39
CA ALA A 328 -13.27 12.64 12.67
C ALA A 328 -13.76 12.75 14.11
N ILE A 329 -12.84 12.85 15.08
CA ILE A 329 -13.17 13.06 16.49
C ILE A 329 -13.87 14.40 16.68
N GLU A 330 -13.33 15.49 16.12
CA GLU A 330 -13.90 16.84 16.22
C GLU A 330 -15.31 16.92 15.60
N MET A 331 -15.55 16.17 14.51
CA MET A 331 -16.86 16.09 13.85
C MET A 331 -17.83 15.10 14.51
N GLY A 332 -17.39 14.26 15.46
CA GLY A 332 -18.18 13.16 16.01
C GLY A 332 -18.47 12.04 14.99
N ARG A 333 -17.58 11.85 14.03
CA ARG A 333 -17.69 10.92 12.88
C ARG A 333 -16.56 9.89 12.85
N LEU A 334 -16.09 9.46 14.02
CA LEU A 334 -14.96 8.52 14.10
C LEU A 334 -15.23 7.20 13.39
N ASP A 335 -16.47 6.71 13.43
CA ASP A 335 -16.93 5.48 12.77
C ASP A 335 -16.86 5.55 11.22
N ASP A 336 -16.71 6.74 10.63
CA ASP A 336 -16.54 6.90 9.19
C ASP A 336 -15.10 6.62 8.73
N VAL A 337 -14.15 6.62 9.66
CA VAL A 337 -12.70 6.47 9.36
C VAL A 337 -12.04 5.35 10.15
N VAL A 338 -12.75 4.74 11.10
CA VAL A 338 -12.27 3.62 11.95
C VAL A 338 -13.27 2.48 11.89
N SER A 339 -12.78 1.26 11.75
CA SER A 339 -13.61 0.05 11.70
C SER A 339 -13.20 -0.98 12.76
#